data_2cb00f2d492ff77427d32ea1e98b1409
#
_entry.id   2cb00f2d492ff77427d32ea1e98b1409
#
_cell.length_a   1.000
_cell.length_b   1.000
_cell.length_c   1.000
_cell.angle_alpha   90.00
_cell.angle_beta   90.00
_cell.angle_gamma   90.00
#
_symmetry.space_group_name_H-M   'P 1'
#
loop_
_entity.id
_entity.type
_entity.pdbx_description
1 polymer ?
#
loop_
_entity_poly.entity_id
_entity_poly.type
_entity_poly.pdbx_seq_one_letter_code
_entity_poly.pdbx_strand_id
1 'polypeptide(L)'
;ILLTPYTKRQLVLQVLFLALVAVIYYESRQIAIFFVAFTVLGMKNIYLKKVFHIALWVWGVCAVALSAVSFFFLEHTVYRVHQKLGLGHIFRWSLGFTHPNILHITYLMLCALIIWELEEKYGFKEFALLMAGNLLVFFYSVSYTGFGIVAVMLTGCFYIRFRPRFGIGEKLLANLVLPVCLLMSFVLPFYLSWHDISHFVEKINFLVNTRIWLAEQFLKSEYRSLFGADVSKVVKSSMTLDNSYVWCYINYGLIPTILILLSYFALLFYDTHKQRTRELVILVCFLGAGWTEQLLFNTSFKNITLLFLGAFLFLQKEGKREYCLLSGLTRRFERITVPLAGLPDQMLAHVRAVYRMRRGRILCVTAAGAVLGCLLCALVYQEPEGYVVQRFYTDGLEETSVWLETEDDPAYEGYRVMNYLDAQTPMQIVSGKAVKLETARYYVGSLLLGGMLGAAAGILWNMTGWRKKSAVAVTEISGYDK
;
A
#
# COMPACT_ATOMS: atom_id res chain seq x y z
N ILE A 1 2.38 16.74 18.60
CA ILE A 1 3.70 17.26 19.01
C ILE A 1 3.52 18.40 20.02
N LEU A 2 2.85 19.50 19.69
CA LEU A 2 2.70 20.71 20.56
C LEU A 2 1.95 20.42 21.87
N LEU A 3 1.06 19.44 21.89
CA LEU A 3 0.24 19.04 23.03
C LEU A 3 0.89 17.92 23.86
N THR A 4 1.97 17.32 23.38
CA THR A 4 2.65 16.21 24.05
C THR A 4 3.73 16.73 24.97
N PRO A 5 3.85 16.24 26.22
CA PRO A 5 4.91 16.65 27.14
C PRO A 5 6.26 16.03 26.73
N TYR A 6 7.34 16.83 26.81
CA TYR A 6 8.70 16.44 26.46
C TYR A 6 9.70 16.89 27.53
N THR A 7 10.79 16.15 27.68
CA THR A 7 11.94 16.60 28.47
C THR A 7 12.70 17.71 27.73
N LYS A 8 13.48 18.53 28.44
CA LYS A 8 14.31 19.58 27.81
C LYS A 8 15.21 19.03 26.71
N ARG A 9 15.84 17.85 26.93
CA ARG A 9 16.69 17.19 25.94
C ARG A 9 15.90 16.79 24.70
N GLN A 10 14.71 16.20 24.88
CA GLN A 10 13.83 15.84 23.76
C GLN A 10 13.39 17.06 22.97
N LEU A 11 13.07 18.19 23.64
CA LEU A 11 12.70 19.43 22.95
C LEU A 11 13.85 19.98 22.10
N VAL A 12 15.07 20.01 22.63
CA VAL A 12 16.25 20.46 21.88
C VAL A 12 16.48 19.55 20.67
N LEU A 13 16.44 18.22 20.85
CA LEU A 13 16.60 17.28 19.73
C LEU A 13 15.51 17.42 18.67
N GLN A 14 14.27 17.68 19.07
CA GLN A 14 13.18 17.93 18.12
C GLN A 14 13.38 19.22 17.32
N VAL A 15 13.81 20.30 17.98
CA VAL A 15 14.09 21.56 17.30
C VAL A 15 15.23 21.38 16.29
N LEU A 16 16.31 20.71 16.69
CA LEU A 16 17.41 20.37 15.77
C LEU A 16 16.96 19.50 14.60
N PHE A 17 16.13 18.48 14.87
CA PHE A 17 15.58 17.62 13.85
C PHE A 17 14.65 18.38 12.89
N LEU A 18 13.77 19.23 13.38
CA LEU A 18 12.89 20.04 12.54
C LEU A 18 13.67 21.11 11.76
N ALA A 19 14.75 21.66 12.32
CA ALA A 19 15.66 22.53 11.58
C ALA A 19 16.33 21.78 10.42
N LEU A 20 16.80 20.55 10.66
CA LEU A 20 17.33 19.67 9.59
C LEU A 20 16.27 19.40 8.51
N VAL A 21 15.05 19.09 8.90
CA VAL A 21 13.91 18.88 7.98
C VAL A 21 13.64 20.12 7.13
N ALA A 22 13.70 21.32 7.73
CA ALA A 22 13.53 22.58 7.03
C ALA A 22 14.66 22.82 5.99
N VAL A 23 15.92 22.51 6.33
CA VAL A 23 17.05 22.59 5.40
C VAL A 23 16.85 21.61 4.23
N ILE A 24 16.49 20.35 4.51
CA ILE A 24 16.22 19.36 3.46
C ILE A 24 15.11 19.84 2.53
N TYR A 25 14.01 20.35 3.09
CA TYR A 25 12.91 20.89 2.29
C TYR A 25 13.32 22.09 1.44
N TYR A 26 14.13 22.98 1.99
CA TYR A 26 14.61 24.15 1.27
C TYR A 26 15.45 23.75 0.03
N GLU A 27 16.34 22.76 0.17
CA GLU A 27 17.21 22.26 -0.90
C GLU A 27 16.45 21.38 -1.90
N SER A 28 15.65 20.45 -1.41
CA SER A 28 15.03 19.40 -2.25
C SER A 28 13.62 19.72 -2.75
N ARG A 29 12.92 20.68 -2.12
CA ARG A 29 11.50 20.98 -2.33
C ARG A 29 10.56 19.78 -2.08
N GLN A 30 11.06 18.72 -1.44
CA GLN A 30 10.29 17.49 -1.17
C GLN A 30 9.52 17.60 0.15
N ILE A 31 8.21 17.78 0.04
CA ILE A 31 7.31 17.87 1.21
C ILE A 31 7.24 16.56 2.01
N ALA A 32 7.60 15.43 1.40
CA ALA A 32 7.56 14.11 2.02
C ALA A 32 8.36 14.03 3.33
N ILE A 33 9.46 14.79 3.45
CA ILE A 33 10.29 14.80 4.66
C ILE A 33 9.52 15.29 5.90
N PHE A 34 8.60 16.25 5.75
CA PHE A 34 7.75 16.69 6.84
C PHE A 34 6.81 15.58 7.31
N PHE A 35 6.24 14.82 6.37
CA PHE A 35 5.35 13.70 6.72
C PHE A 35 6.11 12.60 7.45
N VAL A 36 7.33 12.26 7.02
CA VAL A 36 8.21 11.33 7.73
C VAL A 36 8.49 11.84 9.15
N ALA A 37 8.89 13.11 9.29
CA ALA A 37 9.22 13.71 10.57
C ALA A 37 8.01 13.76 11.52
N PHE A 38 6.86 14.23 11.05
CA PHE A 38 5.66 14.33 11.87
C PHE A 38 5.09 12.96 12.24
N THR A 39 5.20 11.97 11.36
CA THR A 39 4.81 10.60 11.68
C THR A 39 5.67 10.04 12.81
N VAL A 40 6.99 10.16 12.72
CA VAL A 40 7.92 9.67 13.73
C VAL A 40 7.75 10.43 15.06
N LEU A 41 7.76 11.77 15.03
CA LEU A 41 7.63 12.59 16.24
C LEU A 41 6.25 12.49 16.89
N GLY A 42 5.21 12.24 16.09
CA GLY A 42 3.84 12.09 16.56
C GLY A 42 3.61 10.84 17.41
N MET A 43 4.52 9.86 17.38
CA MET A 43 4.34 8.59 18.09
C MET A 43 4.60 8.64 19.59
N LYS A 44 5.11 9.74 20.14
CA LYS A 44 5.32 9.83 21.59
C LYS A 44 4.00 9.70 22.36
N ASN A 45 3.97 8.79 23.33
CA ASN A 45 2.81 8.48 24.19
C ASN A 45 1.58 7.95 23.42
N ILE A 46 1.76 7.49 22.16
CA ILE A 46 0.70 6.90 21.37
C ILE A 46 0.86 5.37 21.36
N TYR A 47 -0.23 4.67 21.64
CA TYR A 47 -0.27 3.20 21.55
C TYR A 47 -0.37 2.75 20.12
N LEU A 48 0.65 2.04 19.64
CA LEU A 48 0.75 1.52 18.27
C LEU A 48 -0.50 0.73 17.84
N LYS A 49 -1.04 -0.10 18.75
CA LYS A 49 -2.26 -0.89 18.50
C LYS A 49 -3.46 -0.03 18.12
N LYS A 50 -3.66 1.13 18.79
CA LYS A 50 -4.76 2.05 18.45
C LYS A 50 -4.58 2.69 17.08
N VAL A 51 -3.34 3.10 16.77
CA VAL A 51 -3.03 3.68 15.46
C VAL A 51 -3.29 2.67 14.34
N PHE A 52 -2.83 1.44 14.51
CA PHE A 52 -3.01 0.38 13.50
C PHE A 52 -4.48 0.00 13.34
N HIS A 53 -5.23 -0.06 14.44
CA HIS A 53 -6.67 -0.29 14.38
C HIS A 53 -7.40 0.79 13.57
N ILE A 54 -7.13 2.07 13.84
CA ILE A 54 -7.71 3.20 13.08
C ILE A 54 -7.26 3.16 11.62
N ALA A 55 -5.96 2.94 11.38
CA ALA A 55 -5.40 2.84 10.05
C ALA A 55 -6.04 1.71 9.24
N LEU A 56 -6.27 0.54 9.85
CA LEU A 56 -6.93 -0.58 9.20
C LEU A 56 -8.35 -0.22 8.73
N TRP A 57 -9.11 0.46 9.58
CA TRP A 57 -10.46 0.89 9.20
C TRP A 57 -10.44 1.93 8.07
N VAL A 58 -9.64 2.96 8.20
CA VAL A 58 -9.57 4.04 7.19
C VAL A 58 -9.06 3.47 5.85
N TRP A 59 -7.91 2.82 5.85
CA TRP A 59 -7.34 2.28 4.62
C TRP A 59 -8.15 1.13 4.04
N GLY A 60 -8.70 0.25 4.88
CA GLY A 60 -9.52 -0.87 4.43
C GLY A 60 -10.79 -0.40 3.73
N VAL A 61 -11.54 0.51 4.35
CA VAL A 61 -12.77 1.07 3.77
C VAL A 61 -12.45 1.85 2.50
N CYS A 62 -11.43 2.73 2.54
CA CYS A 62 -11.05 3.52 1.36
C CYS A 62 -10.56 2.66 0.21
N ALA A 63 -9.75 1.62 0.47
CA ALA A 63 -9.23 0.73 -0.58
C ALA A 63 -10.36 -0.07 -1.24
N VAL A 64 -11.29 -0.62 -0.45
CA VAL A 64 -12.46 -1.36 -0.97
C VAL A 64 -13.38 -0.41 -1.76
N ALA A 65 -13.70 0.75 -1.21
CA ALA A 65 -14.57 1.72 -1.87
C ALA A 65 -13.95 2.21 -3.20
N LEU A 66 -12.67 2.57 -3.19
CA LEU A 66 -11.95 3.01 -4.38
C LEU A 66 -11.93 1.92 -5.46
N SER A 67 -11.62 0.68 -5.08
CA SER A 67 -11.60 -0.44 -6.04
C SER A 67 -12.98 -0.74 -6.61
N ALA A 68 -14.04 -0.67 -5.78
CA ALA A 68 -15.40 -0.89 -6.23
C ALA A 68 -15.87 0.21 -7.19
N VAL A 69 -15.67 1.48 -6.82
CA VAL A 69 -16.04 2.64 -7.65
C VAL A 69 -15.27 2.58 -8.98
N SER A 70 -13.96 2.34 -8.95
CA SER A 70 -13.15 2.24 -10.14
C SER A 70 -13.58 1.10 -11.06
N PHE A 71 -14.06 -0.01 -10.51
CA PHE A 71 -14.54 -1.12 -11.32
C PHE A 71 -15.83 -0.78 -12.10
N PHE A 72 -16.74 0.02 -11.50
CA PHE A 72 -17.95 0.48 -12.19
C PHE A 72 -17.65 1.59 -13.22
N PHE A 73 -16.69 2.46 -12.89
CA PHE A 73 -16.29 3.58 -13.76
C PHE A 73 -14.92 3.30 -14.35
N LEU A 74 -14.85 2.36 -15.28
CA LEU A 74 -13.61 1.87 -15.89
C LEU A 74 -12.77 2.96 -16.57
N GLU A 75 -13.40 4.05 -17.03
CA GLU A 75 -12.72 5.19 -17.63
C GLU A 75 -11.70 5.86 -16.69
N HIS A 76 -11.88 5.71 -15.38
CA HIS A 76 -10.96 6.23 -14.36
C HIS A 76 -9.91 5.23 -13.90
N THR A 77 -9.93 4.00 -14.41
CA THR A 77 -8.93 3.00 -14.08
C THR A 77 -7.68 3.20 -14.92
N VAL A 78 -6.54 3.41 -14.27
CA VAL A 78 -5.26 3.50 -14.96
C VAL A 78 -4.84 2.10 -15.40
N TYR A 79 -4.80 1.90 -16.71
CA TYR A 79 -4.24 0.70 -17.33
C TYR A 79 -2.79 0.95 -17.69
N ARG A 80 -1.95 -0.08 -17.52
CA ARG A 80 -0.59 -0.06 -18.03
C ARG A 80 -0.34 -1.33 -18.82
N VAL A 81 0.14 -1.14 -20.05
CA VAL A 81 0.52 -2.25 -20.93
C VAL A 81 1.97 -2.61 -20.65
N HIS A 82 2.22 -3.86 -20.34
CA HIS A 82 3.58 -4.37 -20.13
C HIS A 82 3.74 -5.72 -20.77
N GLN A 83 4.93 -5.93 -21.36
CA GLN A 83 5.35 -7.26 -21.75
C GLN A 83 5.74 -8.06 -20.50
N LYS A 84 5.09 -9.18 -20.27
CA LYS A 84 5.35 -10.06 -19.12
C LYS A 84 5.78 -11.45 -19.58
N LEU A 85 6.74 -12.02 -18.86
CA LEU A 85 7.30 -13.33 -19.17
C LEU A 85 6.16 -14.37 -19.24
N GLY A 86 6.07 -15.09 -20.36
CA GLY A 86 5.05 -16.11 -20.59
C GLY A 86 3.65 -15.64 -20.96
N LEU A 87 3.32 -14.35 -20.78
CA LEU A 87 1.98 -13.80 -21.02
C LEU A 87 1.94 -12.86 -22.24
N GLY A 88 3.10 -12.40 -22.75
CA GLY A 88 3.15 -11.37 -23.81
C GLY A 88 2.75 -9.99 -23.28
N HIS A 89 2.14 -9.18 -24.14
CA HIS A 89 1.61 -7.87 -23.76
C HIS A 89 0.27 -8.04 -23.06
N ILE A 90 0.17 -7.55 -21.84
CA ILE A 90 -1.04 -7.61 -21.02
C ILE A 90 -1.33 -6.25 -20.40
N PHE A 91 -2.60 -6.03 -20.10
CA PHE A 91 -3.04 -4.90 -19.31
C PHE A 91 -2.83 -5.17 -17.82
N ARG A 92 -2.42 -4.15 -17.10
CA ARG A 92 -2.29 -4.16 -15.64
C ARG A 92 -3.26 -3.14 -15.06
N TRP A 93 -4.14 -3.59 -14.18
CA TRP A 93 -5.16 -2.73 -13.58
C TRP A 93 -4.67 -2.14 -12.26
N SER A 94 -4.98 -0.86 -12.07
CA SER A 94 -4.70 -0.17 -10.80
C SER A 94 -5.90 -0.13 -9.85
N LEU A 95 -7.10 -0.45 -10.30
CA LEU A 95 -8.36 -0.40 -9.53
C LEU A 95 -8.51 0.92 -8.75
N GLY A 96 -8.37 2.04 -9.45
CA GLY A 96 -8.49 3.40 -8.89
C GLY A 96 -7.21 3.96 -8.25
N PHE A 97 -6.17 3.14 -8.06
CA PHE A 97 -4.88 3.65 -7.62
C PHE A 97 -4.09 4.23 -8.81
N THR A 98 -3.11 5.06 -8.53
CA THR A 98 -2.30 5.72 -9.56
C THR A 98 -1.40 4.76 -10.36
N HIS A 99 -1.13 3.57 -9.84
CA HIS A 99 -0.29 2.56 -10.49
C HIS A 99 -0.63 1.15 -9.97
N PRO A 100 -0.56 0.09 -10.82
CA PRO A 100 -0.82 -1.29 -10.39
C PRO A 100 0.07 -1.79 -9.25
N ASN A 101 1.33 -1.36 -9.18
CA ASN A 101 2.19 -1.68 -8.04
C ASN A 101 1.70 -1.04 -6.74
N ILE A 102 1.13 0.16 -6.81
CA ILE A 102 0.58 0.87 -5.64
C ILE A 102 -0.63 0.14 -5.06
N LEU A 103 -1.48 -0.44 -5.91
CA LEU A 103 -2.55 -1.34 -5.48
C LEU A 103 -1.98 -2.49 -4.64
N HIS A 104 -0.92 -3.15 -5.13
CA HIS A 104 -0.31 -4.30 -4.43
C HIS A 104 0.38 -3.91 -3.12
N ILE A 105 1.08 -2.76 -3.11
CA ILE A 105 1.70 -2.23 -1.89
C ILE A 105 0.65 -1.81 -0.85
N THR A 106 -0.48 -1.27 -1.30
CA THR A 106 -1.61 -1.00 -0.39
C THR A 106 -2.13 -2.29 0.23
N TYR A 107 -2.18 -3.38 -0.55
CA TYR A 107 -2.54 -4.69 -0.02
C TYR A 107 -1.49 -5.23 0.96
N LEU A 108 -0.18 -5.06 0.70
CA LEU A 108 0.90 -5.37 1.64
C LEU A 108 0.67 -4.69 3.00
N MET A 109 0.40 -3.38 2.97
CA MET A 109 0.12 -2.61 4.17
C MET A 109 -1.13 -3.11 4.89
N LEU A 110 -2.23 -3.36 4.18
CA LEU A 110 -3.45 -3.90 4.77
C LEU A 110 -3.24 -5.26 5.40
N CYS A 111 -2.49 -6.16 4.76
CA CYS A 111 -2.11 -7.45 5.34
C CYS A 111 -1.33 -7.28 6.65
N ALA A 112 -0.35 -6.37 6.69
CA ALA A 112 0.41 -6.08 7.90
C ALA A 112 -0.48 -5.56 9.04
N LEU A 113 -1.41 -4.64 8.74
CA LEU A 113 -2.38 -4.12 9.71
C LEU A 113 -3.34 -5.22 10.22
N ILE A 114 -3.82 -6.09 9.33
CA ILE A 114 -4.69 -7.22 9.69
C ILE A 114 -3.95 -8.23 10.58
N ILE A 115 -2.72 -8.59 10.22
CA ILE A 115 -1.88 -9.49 11.01
C ILE A 115 -1.62 -8.91 12.41
N TRP A 116 -1.39 -7.61 12.49
CA TRP A 116 -1.22 -6.92 13.76
C TRP A 116 -2.47 -6.96 14.63
N GLU A 117 -3.64 -6.73 14.04
CA GLU A 117 -4.94 -6.77 14.75
C GLU A 117 -5.30 -8.19 15.22
N LEU A 118 -5.00 -9.20 14.40
CA LEU A 118 -5.28 -10.59 14.71
C LEU A 118 -4.37 -11.16 15.82
N GLU A 119 -3.16 -10.65 15.93
CA GLU A 119 -2.15 -11.11 16.90
C GLU A 119 -1.99 -12.65 16.87
N GLU A 120 -2.25 -13.32 18.00
CA GLU A 120 -2.15 -14.79 18.13
C GLU A 120 -3.26 -15.55 17.40
N LYS A 121 -4.33 -14.87 17.02
CA LYS A 121 -5.44 -15.46 16.23
C LYS A 121 -5.07 -15.69 14.76
N TYR A 122 -3.94 -15.12 14.31
CA TYR A 122 -3.47 -15.35 12.95
C TYR A 122 -3.06 -16.81 12.77
N GLY A 123 -3.91 -17.60 12.13
CA GLY A 123 -3.74 -19.02 11.90
C GLY A 123 -3.77 -19.39 10.42
N PHE A 124 -3.86 -20.69 10.13
CA PHE A 124 -3.88 -21.18 8.75
C PHE A 124 -5.05 -20.63 7.93
N LYS A 125 -6.22 -20.47 8.55
CA LYS A 125 -7.42 -19.95 7.87
C LYS A 125 -7.22 -18.50 7.43
N GLU A 126 -6.69 -17.66 8.31
CA GLU A 126 -6.41 -16.25 8.04
C GLU A 126 -5.27 -16.11 7.02
N PHE A 127 -4.23 -16.94 7.16
CA PHE A 127 -3.16 -17.05 6.17
C PHE A 127 -3.69 -17.39 4.78
N ALA A 128 -4.51 -18.44 4.65
CA ALA A 128 -5.07 -18.88 3.38
C ALA A 128 -5.98 -17.81 2.76
N LEU A 129 -6.79 -17.12 3.58
CA LEU A 129 -7.66 -16.04 3.11
C LEU A 129 -6.86 -14.85 2.59
N LEU A 130 -5.82 -14.41 3.33
CA LEU A 130 -4.97 -13.30 2.89
C LEU A 130 -4.12 -13.71 1.67
N MET A 131 -3.69 -14.96 1.58
CA MET A 131 -2.98 -15.45 0.39
C MET A 131 -3.90 -15.51 -0.84
N ALA A 132 -5.15 -15.93 -0.68
CA ALA A 132 -6.15 -15.85 -1.74
C ALA A 132 -6.41 -14.40 -2.20
N GLY A 133 -6.47 -13.46 -1.26
CA GLY A 133 -6.52 -12.02 -1.57
C GLY A 133 -5.26 -11.53 -2.30
N ASN A 134 -4.08 -12.03 -1.95
CA ASN A 134 -2.83 -11.73 -2.65
C ASN A 134 -2.87 -12.21 -4.11
N LEU A 135 -3.37 -13.41 -4.35
CA LEU A 135 -3.59 -13.94 -5.70
C LEU A 135 -4.60 -13.09 -6.47
N LEU A 136 -5.69 -12.66 -5.84
CA LEU A 136 -6.70 -11.81 -6.46
C LEU A 136 -6.11 -10.45 -6.85
N VAL A 137 -5.37 -9.79 -5.95
CA VAL A 137 -4.70 -8.53 -6.25
C VAL A 137 -3.66 -8.72 -7.37
N PHE A 138 -2.93 -9.82 -7.35
CA PHE A 138 -1.99 -10.17 -8.41
C PHE A 138 -2.70 -10.36 -9.77
N PHE A 139 -3.85 -11.02 -9.79
CA PHE A 139 -4.65 -11.25 -10.99
C PHE A 139 -4.98 -9.94 -11.73
N TYR A 140 -5.24 -8.84 -11.00
CA TYR A 140 -5.46 -7.52 -11.60
C TYR A 140 -4.17 -6.75 -11.85
N SER A 141 -3.28 -6.67 -10.86
CA SER A 141 -2.10 -5.79 -10.92
C SER A 141 -0.93 -6.37 -11.69
N VAL A 142 -0.81 -7.69 -11.77
CA VAL A 142 0.35 -8.46 -12.28
C VAL A 142 1.68 -7.89 -11.78
N SER A 143 1.74 -7.63 -10.47
CA SER A 143 2.93 -7.14 -9.79
C SER A 143 3.68 -8.29 -9.13
N TYR A 144 4.71 -8.84 -9.81
CA TYR A 144 5.49 -9.99 -9.30
C TYR A 144 6.19 -9.67 -7.99
N THR A 145 6.81 -8.49 -7.89
CA THR A 145 7.51 -8.06 -6.67
C THR A 145 6.53 -7.86 -5.51
N GLY A 146 5.39 -7.22 -5.76
CA GLY A 146 4.34 -7.05 -4.76
C GLY A 146 3.79 -8.38 -4.27
N PHE A 147 3.47 -9.29 -5.18
CA PHE A 147 2.99 -10.65 -4.85
C PHE A 147 4.00 -11.41 -3.99
N GLY A 148 5.29 -11.41 -4.40
CA GLY A 148 6.34 -12.12 -3.69
C GLY A 148 6.55 -11.61 -2.27
N ILE A 149 6.61 -10.28 -2.08
CA ILE A 149 6.82 -9.67 -0.76
C ILE A 149 5.64 -9.93 0.18
N VAL A 150 4.40 -9.82 -0.31
CA VAL A 150 3.21 -10.16 0.48
C VAL A 150 3.25 -11.64 0.88
N ALA A 151 3.57 -12.55 -0.06
CA ALA A 151 3.66 -13.98 0.22
C ALA A 151 4.73 -14.28 1.28
N VAL A 152 5.90 -13.64 1.20
CA VAL A 152 6.97 -13.78 2.22
C VAL A 152 6.50 -13.27 3.57
N MET A 153 5.84 -12.12 3.64
CA MET A 153 5.32 -11.56 4.89
C MET A 153 4.26 -12.47 5.53
N LEU A 154 3.28 -12.93 4.74
CA LEU A 154 2.23 -13.81 5.23
C LEU A 154 2.81 -15.13 5.74
N THR A 155 3.74 -15.73 4.99
CA THR A 155 4.41 -16.97 5.37
C THR A 155 5.29 -16.78 6.59
N GLY A 156 6.07 -15.71 6.66
CA GLY A 156 6.91 -15.39 7.81
C GLY A 156 6.09 -15.17 9.08
N CYS A 157 4.99 -14.45 9.00
CA CYS A 157 4.08 -14.26 10.13
C CYS A 157 3.36 -15.56 10.53
N PHE A 158 3.07 -16.46 9.57
CA PHE A 158 2.53 -17.77 9.89
C PHE A 158 3.58 -18.68 10.53
N TYR A 159 4.85 -18.62 10.07
CA TYR A 159 5.98 -19.35 10.65
C TYR A 159 6.21 -19.01 12.12
N ILE A 160 6.03 -17.76 12.54
CA ILE A 160 6.17 -17.33 13.95
C ILE A 160 5.26 -18.13 14.89
N ARG A 161 4.12 -18.61 14.42
CA ARG A 161 3.21 -19.44 15.22
C ARG A 161 3.87 -20.74 15.71
N PHE A 162 4.73 -21.33 14.86
CA PHE A 162 5.47 -22.55 15.19
C PHE A 162 6.81 -22.25 15.87
N ARG A 163 7.35 -21.07 15.59
CA ARG A 163 8.65 -20.64 16.12
C ARG A 163 8.60 -19.20 16.64
N PRO A 164 8.00 -18.99 17.80
CA PRO A 164 7.77 -17.65 18.35
C PRO A 164 9.06 -16.91 18.74
N ARG A 165 10.18 -17.66 18.90
CA ARG A 165 11.50 -17.11 19.18
C ARG A 165 12.47 -17.45 18.06
N PHE A 166 13.10 -16.45 17.51
CA PHE A 166 14.08 -16.61 16.44
C PHE A 166 15.42 -17.08 17.01
N GLY A 167 16.02 -18.07 16.36
CA GLY A 167 17.39 -18.51 16.57
C GLY A 167 18.41 -17.60 15.92
N ILE A 168 19.67 -18.00 15.94
CA ILE A 168 20.80 -17.22 15.40
C ILE A 168 20.64 -17.01 13.88
N GLY A 169 20.24 -18.04 13.14
CA GLY A 169 20.08 -17.98 11.69
C GLY A 169 19.00 -17.00 11.25
N GLU A 170 17.80 -17.05 11.86
CA GLU A 170 16.70 -16.14 11.54
C GLU A 170 17.05 -14.69 11.92
N LYS A 171 17.73 -14.49 13.03
CA LYS A 171 18.21 -13.17 13.47
C LYS A 171 19.23 -12.60 12.48
N LEU A 172 20.18 -13.44 12.03
CA LEU A 172 21.16 -13.04 11.05
C LEU A 172 20.49 -12.64 9.73
N LEU A 173 19.59 -13.49 9.21
CA LEU A 173 18.85 -13.19 7.99
C LEU A 173 18.08 -11.87 8.10
N ALA A 174 17.36 -11.64 9.21
CA ALA A 174 16.62 -10.40 9.40
C ALA A 174 17.51 -9.16 9.40
N ASN A 175 18.68 -9.22 10.05
CA ASN A 175 19.61 -8.09 10.10
C ASN A 175 20.41 -7.90 8.79
N LEU A 176 20.52 -8.93 7.94
CA LEU A 176 21.17 -8.83 6.64
C LEU A 176 20.30 -8.20 5.57
N VAL A 177 18.97 -8.15 5.74
CA VAL A 177 18.08 -7.62 4.70
C VAL A 177 18.42 -6.18 4.33
N LEU A 178 18.60 -5.30 5.31
CA LEU A 178 18.92 -3.90 5.04
C LEU A 178 20.31 -3.74 4.37
N PRO A 179 21.41 -4.35 4.86
CA PRO A 179 22.69 -4.37 4.15
C PRO A 179 22.58 -4.87 2.70
N VAL A 180 21.85 -5.96 2.48
CA VAL A 180 21.66 -6.51 1.12
C VAL A 180 20.89 -5.52 0.24
N CYS A 181 19.81 -4.92 0.74
CA CYS A 181 19.08 -3.90 0.00
C CYS A 181 19.93 -2.69 -0.35
N LEU A 182 20.82 -2.26 0.54
CA LEU A 182 21.76 -1.17 0.28
C LEU A 182 22.82 -1.56 -0.77
N LEU A 183 23.37 -2.76 -0.67
CA LEU A 183 24.29 -3.29 -1.67
C LEU A 183 23.64 -3.35 -3.05
N MET A 184 22.41 -3.88 -3.13
CA MET A 184 21.64 -3.95 -4.38
C MET A 184 21.28 -2.56 -4.92
N SER A 185 21.11 -1.57 -4.05
CA SER A 185 20.71 -0.20 -4.44
C SER A 185 21.88 0.68 -4.85
N PHE A 186 23.02 0.59 -4.18
CA PHE A 186 24.14 1.52 -4.34
C PHE A 186 25.38 0.91 -5.00
N VAL A 187 25.55 -0.41 -4.94
CA VAL A 187 26.72 -1.08 -5.50
C VAL A 187 26.38 -1.76 -6.83
N LEU A 188 25.31 -2.55 -6.88
CA LEU A 188 24.94 -3.31 -8.06
C LEU A 188 24.73 -2.45 -9.33
N PRO A 189 24.17 -1.23 -9.27
CA PRO A 189 24.01 -0.38 -10.45
C PRO A 189 25.31 -0.06 -11.18
N PHE A 190 26.42 0.08 -10.45
CA PHE A 190 27.71 0.37 -11.06
C PHE A 190 28.28 -0.78 -11.89
N TYR A 191 27.89 -2.03 -11.60
CA TYR A 191 28.33 -3.22 -12.34
C TYR A 191 27.62 -3.41 -13.68
N LEU A 192 26.56 -2.68 -13.98
CA LEU A 192 25.92 -2.68 -15.32
C LEU A 192 26.87 -2.18 -16.42
N SER A 193 27.81 -1.31 -16.05
CA SER A 193 28.79 -0.72 -16.98
C SER A 193 30.08 -1.54 -17.11
N TRP A 194 30.26 -2.63 -16.35
CA TRP A 194 31.49 -3.45 -16.37
C TRP A 194 31.31 -4.67 -17.26
N HIS A 195 32.16 -4.81 -18.24
CA HIS A 195 32.03 -5.81 -19.31
C HIS A 195 31.99 -7.27 -18.85
N ASP A 196 32.72 -7.64 -17.80
CA ASP A 196 32.85 -9.05 -17.38
C ASP A 196 31.69 -9.60 -16.49
N ILE A 197 30.95 -8.73 -15.84
CA ILE A 197 29.85 -9.11 -14.92
C ILE A 197 28.48 -8.63 -15.45
N SER A 198 28.47 -7.81 -16.48
CA SER A 198 27.29 -7.16 -17.05
C SER A 198 26.17 -8.14 -17.35
N HIS A 199 26.47 -9.30 -17.92
CA HIS A 199 25.47 -10.28 -18.36
C HIS A 199 24.62 -10.87 -17.22
N PHE A 200 25.21 -11.06 -16.03
CA PHE A 200 24.46 -11.51 -14.85
C PHE A 200 23.60 -10.37 -14.28
N VAL A 201 24.17 -9.18 -14.18
CA VAL A 201 23.44 -8.00 -13.67
C VAL A 201 22.34 -7.57 -14.61
N GLU A 202 22.54 -7.69 -15.94
CA GLU A 202 21.49 -7.47 -16.95
C GLU A 202 20.30 -8.42 -16.79
N LYS A 203 20.55 -9.72 -16.54
CA LYS A 203 19.48 -10.67 -16.25
C LYS A 203 18.68 -10.29 -15.02
N ILE A 204 19.36 -9.89 -13.94
CA ILE A 204 18.69 -9.41 -12.74
C ILE A 204 17.92 -8.12 -13.04
N ASN A 205 18.52 -7.18 -13.78
CA ASN A 205 17.87 -5.93 -14.16
C ASN A 205 16.59 -6.17 -14.96
N PHE A 206 16.63 -7.14 -15.89
CA PHE A 206 15.42 -7.55 -16.62
C PHE A 206 14.34 -8.14 -15.69
N LEU A 207 14.73 -9.00 -14.73
CA LEU A 207 13.79 -9.58 -13.74
C LEU A 207 13.13 -8.51 -12.86
N VAL A 208 13.87 -7.48 -12.46
CA VAL A 208 13.35 -6.36 -11.64
C VAL A 208 12.83 -5.19 -12.49
N ASN A 209 12.57 -5.42 -13.77
CA ASN A 209 11.98 -4.44 -14.68
C ASN A 209 12.78 -3.13 -14.78
N THR A 210 14.07 -3.25 -15.13
CA THR A 210 15.03 -2.15 -15.36
C THR A 210 15.32 -1.22 -14.17
N ARG A 211 14.94 -1.60 -12.97
CA ARG A 211 15.13 -0.77 -11.76
C ARG A 211 16.61 -0.53 -11.39
N ILE A 212 17.48 -1.48 -11.71
CA ILE A 212 18.92 -1.32 -11.47
C ILE A 212 19.49 -0.25 -12.41
N TRP A 213 19.10 -0.29 -13.68
CA TRP A 213 19.50 0.72 -14.67
C TRP A 213 18.99 2.11 -14.31
N LEU A 214 17.70 2.22 -13.89
CA LEU A 214 17.15 3.49 -13.41
C LEU A 214 17.94 4.03 -12.22
N ALA A 215 18.26 3.18 -11.24
CA ALA A 215 19.07 3.58 -10.09
C ALA A 215 20.45 4.08 -10.53
N GLU A 216 21.10 3.43 -11.51
CA GLU A 216 22.37 3.86 -12.08
C GLU A 216 22.31 5.27 -12.68
N GLN A 217 21.25 5.57 -13.46
CA GLN A 217 21.08 6.90 -14.08
C GLN A 217 21.02 8.01 -13.02
N PHE A 218 20.27 7.78 -11.93
CA PHE A 218 20.18 8.74 -10.84
C PHE A 218 21.49 8.83 -10.04
N LEU A 219 22.18 7.73 -9.80
CA LEU A 219 23.46 7.72 -9.07
C LEU A 219 24.59 8.35 -9.86
N LYS A 220 24.56 8.33 -11.19
CA LYS A 220 25.54 9.01 -12.06
C LYS A 220 25.23 10.49 -12.28
N SER A 221 24.04 10.94 -11.93
CA SER A 221 23.63 12.34 -12.10
C SER A 221 24.37 13.30 -11.18
N GLU A 222 24.40 14.59 -11.51
CA GLU A 222 25.06 15.65 -10.73
C GLU A 222 24.32 16.02 -9.41
N TYR A 223 23.22 15.33 -9.09
CA TYR A 223 22.32 15.65 -7.96
C TYR A 223 22.79 15.11 -6.61
N ARG A 224 24.04 14.76 -6.46
CA ARG A 224 24.61 14.30 -5.19
C ARG A 224 24.79 15.51 -4.27
N SER A 225 24.06 15.55 -3.17
CA SER A 225 24.17 16.61 -2.19
C SER A 225 24.16 16.07 -0.77
N LEU A 226 24.56 16.90 0.18
CA LEU A 226 24.53 16.56 1.60
C LEU A 226 23.10 16.59 2.16
N PHE A 227 22.21 17.45 1.62
CA PHE A 227 20.88 17.71 2.16
C PHE A 227 19.76 17.58 1.13
N GLY A 228 20.01 16.93 0.01
CA GLY A 228 19.04 16.68 -1.07
C GLY A 228 19.10 17.69 -2.21
N ALA A 229 18.46 17.34 -3.30
CA ALA A 229 18.42 18.16 -4.51
C ALA A 229 17.00 18.17 -5.09
N ASP A 230 16.63 19.29 -5.73
CA ASP A 230 15.36 19.41 -6.45
C ASP A 230 15.46 18.68 -7.80
N VAL A 231 15.06 17.41 -7.79
CA VAL A 231 15.12 16.52 -8.95
C VAL A 231 14.11 16.91 -10.04
N SER A 232 13.06 17.65 -9.69
CA SER A 232 11.98 18.01 -10.63
C SER A 232 12.48 18.90 -11.79
N LYS A 233 13.57 19.64 -11.57
CA LYS A 233 14.14 20.56 -12.58
C LYS A 233 14.94 19.86 -13.68
N VAL A 234 15.25 18.59 -13.54
CA VAL A 234 16.33 17.98 -14.32
C VAL A 234 16.02 16.59 -14.83
N VAL A 235 15.21 15.83 -14.14
CA VAL A 235 14.79 14.50 -14.62
C VAL A 235 13.74 14.70 -15.69
N LYS A 236 14.02 14.17 -16.90
CA LYS A 236 12.98 14.06 -17.93
C LYS A 236 11.75 13.43 -17.31
N SER A 237 10.58 14.00 -17.52
CA SER A 237 9.30 13.62 -16.91
C SER A 237 8.92 12.14 -17.02
N SER A 238 9.64 11.38 -17.84
CA SER A 238 9.43 9.95 -18.11
C SER A 238 10.24 8.99 -17.20
N MET A 239 11.22 9.49 -16.40
CA MET A 239 12.03 8.62 -15.55
C MET A 239 11.47 8.56 -14.13
N THR A 240 11.04 7.38 -13.69
CA THR A 240 10.61 7.12 -12.31
C THR A 240 11.67 6.33 -11.57
N LEU A 241 12.00 6.78 -10.35
CA LEU A 241 12.96 6.08 -9.49
C LEU A 241 12.22 5.16 -8.53
N ASP A 242 12.10 3.89 -8.89
CA ASP A 242 11.39 2.86 -8.12
C ASP A 242 12.29 2.17 -7.07
N ASN A 243 13.13 2.92 -6.38
CA ASN A 243 14.01 2.43 -5.31
C ASN A 243 14.00 3.43 -4.16
N SER A 244 13.46 3.05 -3.00
CA SER A 244 13.33 3.92 -1.84
C SER A 244 14.67 4.42 -1.30
N TYR A 245 15.72 3.62 -1.36
CA TYR A 245 17.04 3.98 -0.80
C TYR A 245 17.74 5.03 -1.65
N VAL A 246 17.81 4.81 -2.96
CA VAL A 246 18.36 5.78 -3.91
C VAL A 246 17.48 7.03 -3.95
N TRP A 247 16.16 6.88 -3.91
CA TRP A 247 15.23 8.00 -3.82
C TRP A 247 15.47 8.86 -2.58
N CYS A 248 15.67 8.23 -1.42
CA CYS A 248 16.00 8.92 -0.16
C CYS A 248 17.32 9.70 -0.30
N TYR A 249 18.35 9.06 -0.83
CA TYR A 249 19.66 9.66 -1.03
C TYR A 249 19.62 10.89 -1.95
N ILE A 250 18.96 10.79 -3.09
CA ILE A 250 18.86 11.89 -4.04
C ILE A 250 18.00 13.05 -3.49
N ASN A 251 16.82 12.73 -2.95
CA ASN A 251 15.87 13.74 -2.52
C ASN A 251 16.15 14.33 -1.13
N TYR A 252 16.70 13.55 -0.21
CA TYR A 252 16.99 14.04 1.14
C TYR A 252 18.47 14.32 1.38
N GLY A 253 19.36 13.78 0.54
CA GLY A 253 20.80 13.92 0.65
C GLY A 253 21.47 12.87 1.52
N LEU A 254 22.80 12.92 1.53
CA LEU A 254 23.65 11.91 2.19
C LEU A 254 23.44 11.86 3.71
N ILE A 255 23.45 13.02 4.38
CA ILE A 255 23.37 13.07 5.84
C ILE A 255 22.04 12.54 6.37
N PRO A 256 20.86 13.01 5.90
CA PRO A 256 19.58 12.47 6.33
C PRO A 256 19.42 10.99 6.00
N THR A 257 19.89 10.54 4.84
CA THR A 257 19.83 9.13 4.47
C THR A 257 20.61 8.25 5.44
N ILE A 258 21.83 8.62 5.80
CA ILE A 258 22.62 7.90 6.81
C ILE A 258 21.88 7.86 8.14
N LEU A 259 21.34 8.98 8.63
CA LEU A 259 20.61 9.04 9.90
C LEU A 259 19.37 8.14 9.90
N ILE A 260 18.59 8.15 8.80
CA ILE A 260 17.42 7.28 8.64
C ILE A 260 17.84 5.81 8.64
N LEU A 261 18.85 5.44 7.87
CA LEU A 261 19.34 4.06 7.79
C LEU A 261 19.90 3.57 9.12
N LEU A 262 20.68 4.37 9.82
CA LEU A 262 21.16 4.04 11.17
C LEU A 262 20.01 3.83 12.15
N SER A 263 18.94 4.62 12.03
CA SER A 263 17.75 4.45 12.85
C SER A 263 17.04 3.12 12.58
N TYR A 264 16.95 2.69 11.31
CA TYR A 264 16.42 1.39 10.95
C TYR A 264 17.33 0.22 11.37
N PHE A 265 18.65 0.37 11.29
CA PHE A 265 19.58 -0.61 11.85
C PHE A 265 19.41 -0.79 13.34
N ALA A 266 19.27 0.33 14.08
CA ALA A 266 19.04 0.29 15.51
C ALA A 266 17.71 -0.38 15.87
N LEU A 267 16.64 -0.11 15.09
CA LEU A 267 15.33 -0.75 15.26
C LEU A 267 15.40 -2.25 14.99
N LEU A 268 16.02 -2.68 13.87
CA LEU A 268 16.22 -4.09 13.54
C LEU A 268 16.97 -4.83 14.65
N PHE A 269 18.06 -4.25 15.12
CA PHE A 269 18.85 -4.82 16.21
C PHE A 269 18.04 -4.92 17.50
N TYR A 270 17.28 -3.89 17.85
CA TYR A 270 16.42 -3.87 19.01
C TYR A 270 15.34 -4.95 18.94
N ASP A 271 14.60 -5.04 17.84
CA ASP A 271 13.52 -6.01 17.66
C ASP A 271 14.06 -7.45 17.64
N THR A 272 15.23 -7.67 17.04
CA THR A 272 15.93 -8.94 17.06
C THR A 272 16.35 -9.34 18.47
N HIS A 273 16.88 -8.39 19.25
CA HIS A 273 17.31 -8.65 20.63
C HIS A 273 16.12 -8.90 21.55
N LYS A 274 15.05 -8.11 21.42
CA LYS A 274 13.81 -8.22 22.20
C LYS A 274 12.88 -9.33 21.74
N GLN A 275 13.22 -10.05 20.67
CA GLN A 275 12.40 -11.12 20.11
C GLN A 275 11.00 -10.63 19.69
N ARG A 276 10.90 -9.43 19.13
CA ARG A 276 9.67 -8.89 18.57
C ARG A 276 9.47 -9.44 17.17
N THR A 277 9.28 -10.74 17.09
CA THR A 277 9.34 -11.49 15.83
C THR A 277 8.33 -11.02 14.79
N ARG A 278 7.12 -10.62 15.19
CA ARG A 278 6.08 -10.11 14.27
C ARG A 278 6.47 -8.75 13.69
N GLU A 279 6.89 -7.80 14.55
CA GLU A 279 7.39 -6.50 14.12
C GLU A 279 8.56 -6.67 13.16
N LEU A 280 9.49 -7.56 13.51
CA LEU A 280 10.68 -7.86 12.73
C LEU A 280 10.35 -8.40 11.33
N VAL A 281 9.41 -9.35 11.20
CA VAL A 281 9.00 -9.87 9.88
C VAL A 281 8.35 -8.78 9.03
N ILE A 282 7.44 -7.98 9.60
CA ILE A 282 6.82 -6.87 8.88
C ILE A 282 7.89 -5.86 8.46
N LEU A 283 8.78 -5.46 9.37
CA LEU A 283 9.85 -4.51 9.11
C LEU A 283 10.76 -4.99 7.96
N VAL A 284 11.22 -6.23 8.01
CA VAL A 284 12.08 -6.86 6.99
C VAL A 284 11.40 -6.87 5.62
N CYS A 285 10.11 -7.20 5.56
CA CYS A 285 9.37 -7.20 4.30
C CYS A 285 9.19 -5.79 3.71
N PHE A 286 8.93 -4.78 4.55
CA PHE A 286 8.85 -3.39 4.08
C PHE A 286 10.22 -2.87 3.61
N LEU A 287 11.29 -3.17 4.33
CA LEU A 287 12.64 -2.80 3.91
C LEU A 287 13.01 -3.51 2.59
N GLY A 288 12.70 -4.80 2.46
CA GLY A 288 12.89 -5.53 1.20
C GLY A 288 12.10 -4.94 0.04
N ALA A 289 10.83 -4.56 0.27
CA ALA A 289 10.00 -3.89 -0.72
C ALA A 289 10.59 -2.54 -1.15
N GLY A 290 11.26 -1.84 -0.26
CA GLY A 290 11.91 -0.57 -0.54
C GLY A 290 13.01 -0.63 -1.60
N TRP A 291 13.61 -1.80 -1.84
CA TRP A 291 14.56 -1.96 -2.93
C TRP A 291 13.89 -1.89 -4.32
N THR A 292 12.67 -2.38 -4.44
CA THR A 292 11.95 -2.45 -5.71
C THR A 292 10.83 -1.43 -5.85
N GLU A 293 10.49 -0.70 -4.81
CA GLU A 293 9.37 0.25 -4.82
C GLU A 293 9.70 1.50 -4.00
N GLN A 294 9.21 2.64 -4.47
CA GLN A 294 9.39 3.94 -3.84
C GLN A 294 8.38 4.15 -2.70
N LEU A 295 8.33 3.26 -1.71
CA LEU A 295 7.27 3.30 -0.69
C LEU A 295 7.71 3.83 0.68
N LEU A 296 9.03 3.75 1.01
CA LEU A 296 9.48 3.96 2.39
C LEU A 296 9.47 5.43 2.81
N PHE A 297 9.80 6.36 1.89
CA PHE A 297 10.09 7.75 2.26
C PHE A 297 9.30 8.78 1.45
N ASN A 298 8.40 8.34 0.58
CA ASN A 298 7.55 9.24 -0.21
C ASN A 298 6.28 9.67 0.54
N THR A 299 5.47 10.52 -0.08
CA THR A 299 4.22 11.06 0.49
C THR A 299 3.07 10.04 0.57
N SER A 300 3.29 8.80 0.16
CA SER A 300 2.19 7.82 0.00
C SER A 300 1.62 7.28 1.32
N PHE A 301 2.23 7.56 2.47
CA PHE A 301 1.82 7.08 3.81
C PHE A 301 1.64 5.56 3.94
N LYS A 302 2.24 4.77 3.05
CA LYS A 302 2.12 3.31 3.07
C LYS A 302 3.17 2.64 3.95
N ASN A 303 4.17 3.39 4.38
CA ASN A 303 5.23 2.88 5.24
C ASN A 303 4.83 2.89 6.72
N ILE A 304 4.18 1.83 7.16
CA ILE A 304 3.83 1.65 8.59
C ILE A 304 5.06 1.46 9.50
N THR A 305 6.25 1.15 8.95
CA THR A 305 7.46 0.96 9.75
C THR A 305 7.99 2.25 10.34
N LEU A 306 7.59 3.42 9.80
CA LEU A 306 7.84 4.72 10.44
C LEU A 306 7.15 4.83 11.81
N LEU A 307 6.01 4.18 12.00
CA LEU A 307 5.32 4.12 13.28
C LEU A 307 6.09 3.25 14.29
N PHE A 308 6.69 2.14 13.83
CA PHE A 308 7.60 1.34 14.66
C PHE A 308 8.83 2.15 15.06
N LEU A 309 9.42 2.87 14.10
CA LEU A 309 10.57 3.73 14.36
C LEU A 309 10.24 4.83 15.36
N GLY A 310 9.10 5.50 15.20
CA GLY A 310 8.64 6.53 16.14
C GLY A 310 8.39 5.96 17.55
N ALA A 311 7.73 4.79 17.63
CA ALA A 311 7.52 4.10 18.91
C ALA A 311 8.86 3.72 19.56
N PHE A 312 9.83 3.24 18.79
CA PHE A 312 11.17 2.89 19.26
C PHE A 312 11.93 4.08 19.84
N LEU A 313 11.90 5.23 19.18
CA LEU A 313 12.60 6.44 19.64
C LEU A 313 12.08 6.98 20.98
N PHE A 314 10.83 6.67 21.32
CA PHE A 314 10.20 7.14 22.57
C PHE A 314 9.99 6.04 23.60
N LEU A 315 10.65 4.88 23.47
CA LEU A 315 10.53 3.76 24.43
C LEU A 315 11.05 4.08 25.83
N GLN A 316 12.06 4.92 25.96
CA GLN A 316 12.64 5.27 27.26
C GLN A 316 11.79 6.34 27.94
N LYS A 317 11.11 5.96 29.03
CA LYS A 317 10.60 6.92 29.99
C LYS A 317 11.79 7.50 30.77
N GLU A 318 12.26 8.66 30.34
CA GLU A 318 13.18 9.43 31.17
C GLU A 318 12.36 9.93 32.37
N GLY A 319 12.70 9.50 33.61
CA GLY A 319 12.06 9.97 34.86
C GLY A 319 12.33 11.45 35.17
N LYS A 320 12.52 12.28 34.17
CA LYS A 320 12.82 13.71 34.20
C LYS A 320 11.56 14.54 34.03
N ARG A 321 11.60 15.76 34.54
CA ARG A 321 10.51 16.74 34.42
C ARG A 321 10.19 16.99 32.97
N GLU A 322 8.94 16.77 32.59
CA GLU A 322 8.43 17.01 31.22
C GLU A 322 7.74 18.38 31.14
N TYR A 323 7.87 19.02 29.98
CA TYR A 323 7.30 20.33 29.68
C TYR A 323 6.36 20.19 28.48
N CYS A 324 5.15 20.75 28.58
CA CYS A 324 4.20 20.82 27.48
C CYS A 324 4.11 22.26 27.00
N LEU A 325 4.33 22.46 25.70
CA LEU A 325 4.33 23.81 25.09
C LEU A 325 2.96 24.49 25.19
N LEU A 326 1.87 23.74 25.05
CA LEU A 326 0.50 24.26 25.09
C LEU A 326 -0.33 23.59 26.19
N SER A 327 0.17 23.62 27.45
CA SER A 327 -0.45 22.95 28.59
C SER A 327 -1.90 23.39 28.87
N GLY A 328 -2.26 24.63 28.58
CA GLY A 328 -3.63 25.13 28.74
C GLY A 328 -4.64 24.53 27.76
N LEU A 329 -4.21 24.26 26.54
CA LEU A 329 -5.00 23.60 25.52
C LEU A 329 -5.13 22.08 25.79
N THR A 330 -4.09 21.44 26.28
CA THR A 330 -4.09 20.00 26.61
C THR A 330 -5.20 19.67 27.60
N ARG A 331 -5.38 20.48 28.67
CA ARG A 331 -6.46 20.29 29.65
C ARG A 331 -7.87 20.42 29.05
N ARG A 332 -8.04 21.24 27.99
CA ARG A 332 -9.33 21.34 27.28
C ARG A 332 -9.59 20.14 26.40
N PHE A 333 -8.56 19.64 25.70
CA PHE A 333 -8.68 18.48 24.82
C PHE A 333 -8.83 17.16 25.59
N GLU A 334 -8.23 17.00 26.78
CA GLU A 334 -8.44 15.82 27.64
C GLU A 334 -9.89 15.64 28.08
N ARG A 335 -10.68 16.73 28.11
CA ARG A 335 -12.12 16.69 28.42
C ARG A 335 -12.99 16.34 27.22
N ILE A 336 -12.45 16.40 26.02
CA ILE A 336 -13.17 16.04 24.80
C ILE A 336 -12.91 14.55 24.53
N THR A 337 -13.67 13.68 25.18
CA THR A 337 -13.76 12.28 24.78
C THR A 337 -14.50 12.21 23.46
N VAL A 338 -13.79 11.97 22.37
CA VAL A 338 -14.42 11.72 21.08
C VAL A 338 -14.95 10.28 21.10
N PRO A 339 -16.28 10.04 21.15
CA PRO A 339 -16.84 8.69 21.22
C PRO A 339 -16.65 7.91 19.91
N LEU A 340 -16.02 8.53 18.89
CA LEU A 340 -15.81 7.95 17.56
C LEU A 340 -14.91 6.71 17.56
N ALA A 341 -13.97 6.59 18.50
CA ALA A 341 -13.01 5.46 18.53
C ALA A 341 -13.66 4.09 18.77
N GLY A 342 -14.82 4.03 19.43
CA GLY A 342 -15.57 2.80 19.68
C GLY A 342 -16.68 2.51 18.66
N LEU A 343 -17.00 3.46 17.79
CA LEU A 343 -18.07 3.30 16.79
C LEU A 343 -17.83 2.14 15.82
N PRO A 344 -16.63 1.98 15.24
CA PRO A 344 -16.35 0.87 14.35
C PRO A 344 -16.51 -0.49 15.05
N ASP A 345 -16.07 -0.61 16.29
CA ASP A 345 -16.16 -1.86 17.07
C ASP A 345 -17.61 -2.20 17.40
N GLN A 346 -18.41 -1.21 17.78
CA GLN A 346 -19.85 -1.38 18.03
C GLN A 346 -20.58 -1.78 16.76
N MET A 347 -20.31 -1.12 15.64
CA MET A 347 -20.87 -1.49 14.33
C MET A 347 -20.47 -2.91 13.95
N LEU A 348 -19.20 -3.26 14.09
CA LEU A 348 -18.70 -4.60 13.77
C LEU A 348 -19.31 -5.67 14.67
N ALA A 349 -19.45 -5.41 15.97
CA ALA A 349 -20.09 -6.31 16.91
C ALA A 349 -21.57 -6.54 16.52
N HIS A 350 -22.27 -5.47 16.14
CA HIS A 350 -23.66 -5.55 15.67
C HIS A 350 -23.78 -6.35 14.37
N VAL A 351 -22.94 -6.06 13.38
CA VAL A 351 -22.88 -6.82 12.12
C VAL A 351 -22.57 -8.30 12.37
N ARG A 352 -21.61 -8.60 13.25
CA ARG A 352 -21.29 -9.99 13.65
C ARG A 352 -22.47 -10.70 14.31
N ALA A 353 -23.20 -10.01 15.17
CA ALA A 353 -24.40 -10.56 15.81
C ALA A 353 -25.49 -10.88 14.78
N VAL A 354 -25.80 -9.95 13.89
CA VAL A 354 -26.75 -10.14 12.79
C VAL A 354 -26.32 -11.29 11.87
N TYR A 355 -25.04 -11.33 11.50
CA TYR A 355 -24.49 -12.41 10.68
C TYR A 355 -24.63 -13.78 11.34
N ARG A 356 -24.29 -13.91 12.64
CA ARG A 356 -24.44 -15.17 13.37
C ARG A 356 -25.89 -15.67 13.43
N MET A 357 -26.84 -14.75 13.67
CA MET A 357 -28.27 -15.09 13.78
C MET A 357 -28.92 -15.44 12.43
N ARG A 358 -28.43 -14.86 11.34
CA ARG A 358 -29.09 -14.95 10.02
C ARG A 358 -28.11 -15.41 8.90
N ARG A 359 -27.06 -16.14 9.28
CA ARG A 359 -25.97 -16.56 8.39
C ARG A 359 -26.48 -17.18 7.09
N GLY A 360 -27.43 -18.12 7.15
CA GLY A 360 -27.95 -18.78 5.95
C GLY A 360 -28.61 -17.81 4.97
N ARG A 361 -29.44 -16.87 5.46
CA ARG A 361 -30.11 -15.88 4.61
C ARG A 361 -29.09 -14.90 4.00
N ILE A 362 -28.12 -14.45 4.78
CA ILE A 362 -27.08 -13.52 4.28
C ILE A 362 -26.25 -14.22 3.20
N LEU A 363 -25.87 -15.48 3.41
CA LEU A 363 -25.13 -16.26 2.41
C LEU A 363 -25.95 -16.48 1.13
N CYS A 364 -27.25 -16.76 1.22
CA CYS A 364 -28.12 -16.89 0.05
C CYS A 364 -28.20 -15.58 -0.74
N VAL A 365 -28.39 -14.43 -0.06
CA VAL A 365 -28.44 -13.12 -0.71
C VAL A 365 -27.08 -12.75 -1.31
N THR A 366 -25.98 -13.09 -0.64
CA THR A 366 -24.61 -12.92 -1.18
C THR A 366 -24.40 -13.74 -2.45
N ALA A 367 -24.78 -15.01 -2.44
CA ALA A 367 -24.69 -15.89 -3.60
C ALA A 367 -25.58 -15.41 -4.76
N ALA A 368 -26.81 -15.01 -4.47
CA ALA A 368 -27.72 -14.44 -5.46
C ALA A 368 -27.17 -13.16 -6.08
N GLY A 369 -26.57 -12.27 -5.26
CA GLY A 369 -25.90 -11.06 -5.72
C GLY A 369 -24.69 -11.37 -6.61
N ALA A 370 -23.87 -12.36 -6.25
CA ALA A 370 -22.74 -12.80 -7.06
C ALA A 370 -23.17 -13.34 -8.43
N VAL A 371 -24.20 -14.19 -8.46
CA VAL A 371 -24.79 -14.71 -9.70
C VAL A 371 -25.37 -13.59 -10.55
N LEU A 372 -26.13 -12.67 -9.95
CA LEU A 372 -26.69 -11.52 -10.64
C LEU A 372 -25.57 -10.63 -11.24
N GLY A 373 -24.48 -10.40 -10.50
CA GLY A 373 -23.31 -9.67 -11.00
C GLY A 373 -22.73 -10.33 -12.25
N CYS A 374 -22.55 -11.65 -12.25
CA CYS A 374 -22.09 -12.38 -13.43
C CYS A 374 -23.09 -12.31 -14.61
N LEU A 375 -24.38 -12.43 -14.35
CA LEU A 375 -25.41 -12.34 -15.40
C LEU A 375 -25.43 -10.93 -16.02
N LEU A 376 -25.36 -9.88 -15.20
CA LEU A 376 -25.28 -8.50 -15.70
C LEU A 376 -23.98 -8.28 -16.50
N CYS A 377 -22.87 -8.85 -16.06
CA CYS A 377 -21.63 -8.81 -16.84
C CYS A 377 -21.81 -9.50 -18.19
N ALA A 378 -22.41 -10.66 -18.24
CA ALA A 378 -22.66 -11.39 -19.49
C ALA A 378 -23.61 -10.65 -20.45
N LEU A 379 -24.51 -9.83 -19.93
CA LEU A 379 -25.43 -9.02 -20.73
C LEU A 379 -24.77 -7.74 -21.28
N VAL A 380 -23.84 -7.16 -20.52
CA VAL A 380 -23.26 -5.84 -20.85
C VAL A 380 -21.89 -5.95 -21.49
N TYR A 381 -21.07 -6.91 -21.04
CA TYR A 381 -19.71 -7.06 -21.52
C TYR A 381 -19.69 -7.85 -22.85
N GLN A 382 -19.23 -7.18 -23.88
CA GLN A 382 -18.94 -7.81 -25.16
C GLN A 382 -17.42 -8.07 -25.24
N GLU A 383 -17.04 -9.32 -25.51
CA GLU A 383 -15.65 -9.70 -25.71
C GLU A 383 -15.16 -9.12 -27.03
N PRO A 384 -14.13 -8.24 -27.01
CA PRO A 384 -13.60 -7.67 -28.25
C PRO A 384 -12.73 -8.70 -28.99
N GLU A 385 -12.57 -8.54 -30.28
CA GLU A 385 -11.64 -9.34 -31.09
C GLU A 385 -10.18 -9.11 -30.70
N GLY A 386 -9.86 -7.91 -30.22
CA GLY A 386 -8.55 -7.52 -29.73
C GLY A 386 -8.57 -6.13 -29.08
N TYR A 387 -7.40 -5.63 -28.79
CA TYR A 387 -7.21 -4.30 -28.21
C TYR A 387 -6.22 -3.49 -29.04
N VAL A 388 -6.57 -2.24 -29.32
CA VAL A 388 -5.68 -1.24 -29.90
C VAL A 388 -5.29 -0.26 -28.80
N VAL A 389 -3.99 -0.10 -28.58
CA VAL A 389 -3.47 0.81 -27.57
C VAL A 389 -3.04 2.10 -28.26
N GLN A 390 -3.73 3.18 -27.96
CA GLN A 390 -3.39 4.52 -28.45
C GLN A 390 -2.43 5.24 -27.50
N ARG A 391 -1.60 6.09 -28.06
CA ARG A 391 -0.72 7.01 -27.37
C ARG A 391 -1.32 8.39 -27.24
N PHE A 392 -1.09 9.00 -26.07
CA PHE A 392 -1.13 10.44 -25.93
C PHE A 392 0.30 10.99 -26.06
N TYR A 393 0.54 11.86 -27.02
CA TYR A 393 1.73 12.71 -27.07
C TYR A 393 1.46 13.92 -26.18
N THR A 394 2.22 14.07 -25.11
CA THR A 394 2.41 15.36 -24.44
C THR A 394 3.73 15.91 -24.98
N ASP A 395 3.70 16.64 -26.07
CA ASP A 395 4.77 17.58 -26.38
C ASP A 395 4.60 18.78 -25.45
N GLY A 396 5.63 19.02 -24.65
CA GLY A 396 5.63 19.93 -23.54
C GLY A 396 5.03 21.31 -23.84
N LEU A 397 3.81 21.52 -23.35
CA LEU A 397 2.97 22.71 -23.23
C LEU A 397 1.63 22.69 -23.96
N GLU A 398 1.41 21.84 -24.96
CA GLU A 398 0.09 21.64 -25.53
C GLU A 398 -0.29 20.15 -25.49
N GLU A 399 -1.41 19.83 -24.84
CA GLU A 399 -2.09 18.55 -24.94
C GLU A 399 -2.67 18.43 -26.36
N THR A 400 -1.83 18.21 -27.34
CA THR A 400 -2.27 17.74 -28.65
C THR A 400 -2.54 16.25 -28.50
N SER A 401 -3.77 15.91 -28.11
CA SER A 401 -4.32 14.58 -28.31
C SER A 401 -4.39 14.34 -29.84
N VAL A 402 -3.35 13.74 -30.37
CA VAL A 402 -3.47 13.14 -31.68
C VAL A 402 -4.38 11.93 -31.52
N TRP A 403 -5.67 12.15 -31.65
CA TRP A 403 -6.62 11.08 -31.87
C TRP A 403 -6.19 10.46 -33.19
N LEU A 404 -5.58 9.30 -33.15
CA LEU A 404 -5.46 8.50 -34.36
C LEU A 404 -6.90 8.21 -34.78
N GLU A 405 -7.20 8.40 -36.06
CA GLU A 405 -8.47 8.11 -36.71
C GLU A 405 -8.78 6.59 -36.72
N THR A 406 -8.44 5.90 -35.64
CA THR A 406 -8.52 4.44 -35.54
C THR A 406 -9.90 3.96 -35.12
N GLU A 407 -10.77 4.82 -34.58
CA GLU A 407 -12.15 4.43 -34.29
C GLU A 407 -12.94 4.16 -35.58
N ASP A 408 -12.57 4.81 -36.70
CA ASP A 408 -13.23 4.66 -38.02
C ASP A 408 -12.41 3.80 -38.99
N ASP A 409 -11.26 3.24 -38.61
CA ASP A 409 -10.43 2.41 -39.49
C ASP A 409 -11.01 0.98 -39.56
N PRO A 410 -11.47 0.53 -40.75
CA PRO A 410 -12.01 -0.81 -40.94
C PRO A 410 -11.07 -1.95 -40.53
N ALA A 411 -9.75 -1.69 -40.42
CA ALA A 411 -8.76 -2.67 -39.97
C ALA A 411 -8.90 -3.04 -38.50
N TYR A 412 -9.63 -2.21 -37.74
CA TYR A 412 -9.81 -2.40 -36.26
C TYR A 412 -11.28 -2.58 -35.89
N GLU A 413 -12.15 -2.90 -36.81
CA GLU A 413 -13.54 -3.26 -36.55
C GLU A 413 -13.58 -4.43 -35.55
N GLY A 414 -14.32 -4.30 -34.43
CA GLY A 414 -14.37 -5.29 -33.36
C GLY A 414 -13.26 -5.19 -32.32
N TYR A 415 -12.27 -4.31 -32.50
CA TYR A 415 -11.21 -4.05 -31.53
C TYR A 415 -11.64 -2.98 -30.52
N ARG A 416 -11.21 -3.12 -29.27
CA ARG A 416 -11.43 -2.11 -28.24
C ARG A 416 -10.25 -1.17 -28.15
N VAL A 417 -10.50 0.12 -28.28
CA VAL A 417 -9.47 1.16 -28.15
C VAL A 417 -9.20 1.42 -26.66
N MET A 418 -7.91 1.37 -26.29
CA MET A 418 -7.44 1.61 -24.93
C MET A 418 -6.47 2.79 -24.90
N ASN A 419 -6.77 3.79 -24.10
CA ASN A 419 -5.92 4.97 -23.94
C ASN A 419 -4.74 4.67 -23.00
N TYR A 420 -3.53 4.99 -23.46
CA TYR A 420 -2.30 4.75 -22.71
C TYR A 420 -1.45 6.01 -22.54
N LEU A 421 -1.05 6.31 -21.32
CA LEU A 421 -0.39 7.55 -20.92
C LEU A 421 1.15 7.57 -21.06
N ASP A 422 1.76 6.72 -21.88
CA ASP A 422 3.23 6.70 -22.00
C ASP A 422 3.69 7.12 -23.41
N ALA A 423 4.35 8.25 -23.50
CA ALA A 423 4.74 8.91 -24.76
C ALA A 423 5.75 8.16 -25.66
N GLN A 424 6.31 7.02 -25.25
CA GLN A 424 7.43 6.38 -25.94
C GLN A 424 7.13 5.05 -26.66
N THR A 425 5.96 4.45 -26.49
CA THR A 425 5.64 3.15 -27.06
C THR A 425 4.79 3.23 -28.36
N PRO A 426 5.11 2.50 -29.43
CA PRO A 426 4.26 2.47 -30.63
C PRO A 426 2.90 1.82 -30.35
N MET A 427 1.90 2.13 -31.16
CA MET A 427 0.59 1.48 -31.14
C MET A 427 0.77 -0.04 -31.17
N GLN A 428 0.14 -0.76 -30.25
CA GLN A 428 0.28 -2.21 -30.14
C GLN A 428 -1.10 -2.86 -30.19
N ILE A 429 -1.23 -3.88 -31.03
CA ILE A 429 -2.37 -4.78 -31.03
C ILE A 429 -2.08 -5.89 -30.02
N VAL A 430 -2.95 -6.06 -29.05
CA VAL A 430 -2.75 -7.01 -27.95
C VAL A 430 -3.36 -8.37 -28.31
N SER A 431 -2.61 -9.44 -28.06
CA SER A 431 -2.96 -10.81 -28.44
C SER A 431 -4.23 -11.35 -27.78
N GLY A 432 -4.84 -12.41 -28.37
CA GLY A 432 -6.03 -13.07 -27.83
C GLY A 432 -5.89 -13.66 -26.42
N LYS A 433 -4.65 -13.86 -25.89
CA LYS A 433 -4.42 -14.22 -24.48
C LYS A 433 -4.79 -13.08 -23.54
N ALA A 434 -4.51 -11.83 -23.95
CA ALA A 434 -4.88 -10.66 -23.17
C ALA A 434 -6.41 -10.48 -23.17
N VAL A 435 -7.08 -10.72 -24.29
CA VAL A 435 -8.56 -10.67 -24.37
C VAL A 435 -9.18 -11.63 -23.36
N LYS A 436 -8.74 -12.89 -23.34
CA LYS A 436 -9.24 -13.89 -22.37
C LYS A 436 -8.98 -13.49 -20.92
N LEU A 437 -7.81 -12.92 -20.63
CA LEU A 437 -7.48 -12.44 -19.29
C LEU A 437 -8.39 -11.27 -18.87
N GLU A 438 -8.62 -10.31 -19.77
CA GLU A 438 -9.52 -9.19 -19.50
C GLU A 438 -10.96 -9.66 -19.29
N THR A 439 -11.47 -10.52 -20.17
CA THR A 439 -12.81 -11.14 -20.00
C THR A 439 -12.94 -11.81 -18.63
N ALA A 440 -11.96 -12.61 -18.23
CA ALA A 440 -11.96 -13.25 -16.90
C ALA A 440 -11.98 -12.22 -15.77
N ARG A 441 -11.25 -11.10 -15.89
CA ARG A 441 -11.23 -10.03 -14.88
C ARG A 441 -12.59 -9.35 -14.72
N TYR A 442 -13.29 -9.07 -15.80
CA TYR A 442 -14.64 -8.50 -15.74
C TYR A 442 -15.61 -9.44 -15.05
N TYR A 443 -15.59 -10.73 -15.36
CA TYR A 443 -16.47 -11.71 -14.70
C TYR A 443 -16.13 -11.88 -13.21
N VAL A 444 -14.87 -12.03 -12.86
CA VAL A 444 -14.43 -12.15 -11.46
C VAL A 444 -14.77 -10.89 -10.66
N GLY A 445 -14.53 -9.70 -11.23
CA GLY A 445 -14.89 -8.44 -10.58
C GLY A 445 -16.39 -8.30 -10.37
N SER A 446 -17.20 -8.61 -11.39
CA SER A 446 -18.67 -8.56 -11.30
C SER A 446 -19.23 -9.54 -10.29
N LEU A 447 -18.67 -10.76 -10.21
CA LEU A 447 -19.01 -11.76 -9.20
C LEU A 447 -18.72 -11.25 -7.78
N LEU A 448 -17.53 -10.69 -7.57
CA LEU A 448 -17.12 -10.18 -6.26
C LEU A 448 -17.96 -8.98 -5.83
N LEU A 449 -18.16 -8.01 -6.73
CA LEU A 449 -18.97 -6.81 -6.43
C LEU A 449 -20.45 -7.16 -6.21
N GLY A 450 -21.02 -8.02 -7.06
CA GLY A 450 -22.36 -8.53 -6.88
C GLY A 450 -22.52 -9.26 -5.55
N GLY A 451 -21.56 -10.10 -5.18
CA GLY A 451 -21.50 -10.76 -3.88
C GLY A 451 -21.39 -9.78 -2.70
N MET A 452 -20.54 -8.76 -2.81
CA MET A 452 -20.40 -7.72 -1.78
C MET A 452 -21.68 -6.92 -1.60
N LEU A 453 -22.32 -6.49 -2.68
CA LEU A 453 -23.62 -5.80 -2.65
C LEU A 453 -24.72 -6.69 -2.06
N GLY A 454 -24.74 -7.96 -2.44
CA GLY A 454 -25.67 -8.95 -1.88
C GLY A 454 -25.45 -9.14 -0.38
N ALA A 455 -24.20 -9.23 0.07
CA ALA A 455 -23.87 -9.33 1.50
C ALA A 455 -24.32 -8.07 2.27
N ALA A 456 -24.03 -6.88 1.74
CA ALA A 456 -24.44 -5.62 2.34
C ALA A 456 -25.97 -5.52 2.42
N ALA A 457 -26.68 -5.83 1.33
CA ALA A 457 -28.14 -5.86 1.29
C ALA A 457 -28.72 -6.87 2.28
N GLY A 458 -28.14 -8.08 2.36
CA GLY A 458 -28.55 -9.12 3.31
C GLY A 458 -28.37 -8.69 4.77
N ILE A 459 -27.28 -8.01 5.09
CA ILE A 459 -27.03 -7.46 6.44
C ILE A 459 -28.05 -6.35 6.75
N LEU A 460 -28.18 -5.35 5.86
CA LEU A 460 -29.09 -4.22 6.05
C LEU A 460 -30.53 -4.66 6.22
N TRP A 461 -31.01 -5.59 5.39
CA TRP A 461 -32.38 -6.15 5.49
C TRP A 461 -32.64 -6.78 6.86
N ASN A 462 -31.66 -7.56 7.36
CA ASN A 462 -31.84 -8.20 8.66
C ASN A 462 -31.71 -7.23 9.83
N MET A 463 -30.95 -6.12 9.69
CA MET A 463 -30.90 -5.05 10.69
C MET A 463 -32.24 -4.29 10.80
N THR A 464 -32.86 -3.97 9.68
CA THR A 464 -34.18 -3.26 9.67
C THR A 464 -35.32 -4.13 10.20
N GLY A 465 -35.31 -5.41 9.88
CA GLY A 465 -36.31 -6.38 10.41
C GLY A 465 -36.19 -6.62 11.92
N TRP A 466 -34.99 -6.48 12.48
CA TRP A 466 -34.75 -6.61 13.92
C TRP A 466 -35.27 -5.40 14.70
N ARG A 467 -35.11 -4.17 14.18
CA ARG A 467 -35.67 -2.95 14.78
C ARG A 467 -37.17 -2.97 14.87
N LYS A 468 -37.88 -3.52 13.86
CA LYS A 468 -39.33 -3.66 13.90
C LYS A 468 -39.79 -4.64 14.99
N LYS A 469 -39.09 -5.77 15.20
CA LYS A 469 -39.43 -6.74 16.25
C LYS A 469 -39.12 -6.23 17.66
N SER A 470 -38.04 -5.52 17.87
CA SER A 470 -37.75 -4.93 19.17
C SER A 470 -38.68 -3.77 19.53
N ALA A 471 -39.14 -2.99 18.55
CA ALA A 471 -40.13 -1.95 18.78
C ALA A 471 -41.53 -2.54 19.17
N VAL A 472 -41.93 -3.66 18.55
CA VAL A 472 -43.19 -4.36 18.90
C VAL A 472 -43.09 -5.00 20.28
N ALA A 473 -41.94 -5.62 20.63
CA ALA A 473 -41.73 -6.21 21.96
C ALA A 473 -41.76 -5.17 23.10
N VAL A 474 -41.23 -3.96 22.86
CA VAL A 474 -41.26 -2.86 23.83
C VAL A 474 -42.71 -2.32 24.00
N THR A 475 -43.50 -2.28 22.94
CA THR A 475 -44.90 -1.86 23.00
C THR A 475 -45.81 -2.90 23.71
N GLU A 476 -45.53 -4.20 23.55
CA GLU A 476 -46.24 -5.26 24.27
C GLU A 476 -45.91 -5.26 25.78
N ILE A 477 -44.68 -4.96 26.18
CA ILE A 477 -44.29 -4.88 27.60
C ILE A 477 -44.91 -3.63 28.27
N SER A 478 -45.02 -2.51 27.55
CA SER A 478 -45.67 -1.29 28.08
C SER A 478 -47.18 -1.33 28.12
N GLY A 479 -47.80 -2.33 27.51
CA GLY A 479 -49.25 -2.56 27.51
C GLY A 479 -49.78 -3.39 28.70
N TYR A 480 -48.86 -3.97 29.51
CA TYR A 480 -49.23 -4.77 30.69
C TYR A 480 -49.27 -3.98 32.01
N ASP A 481 -48.87 -2.70 31.98
CA ASP A 481 -48.89 -1.80 33.15
C ASP A 481 -50.02 -0.74 33.09
N LYS A 482 -51.17 -1.10 32.55
CA LYS A 482 -52.39 -0.30 32.65
C LYS A 482 -53.57 -1.10 33.20
#